data_4c6dda90ae222b39550d8ac4eaa74fcf
#
_entry.id   4c6dda90ae222b39550d8ac4eaa74fcf
#
_cell.length_a   1.000
_cell.length_b   1.000
_cell.length_c   1.000
_cell.angle_alpha   90.00
_cell.angle_beta   90.00
_cell.angle_gamma   90.00
#
_symmetry.space_group_name_H-M   'P 1'
#
loop_
_entity.id
_entity.type
_entity.pdbx_description
1 polymer ?
#
loop_
_entity_poly.entity_id
_entity_poly.type
_entity_poly.pdbx_seq_one_letter_code
_entity_poly.pdbx_strand_id
1 'polypeptide(L)'
;MTTVLVVDIHAELYRDRLQAEFPALQFKLFHKAAEVTGDLSDIDVMMMFGIEVRDDMLKHAPRLKWIQSLATGVDHFLRCPSLKPDALITSGRGIHGPPMREQVVYLMMAVSRNATRQVEDYQHRIWKRRLWSTLHGKTAVIAGTGVVGAAIGELLKAIGMHVVGVTRTPRQVDGFDEIMPADRRLEAAARADYLINVLPASDDNLGLFDAKLFAAMKPSAYYISAGRGQTVDEAALAAALRERRIAGAGFDVFQTEPLPPDSPFWNLPNVFITPHVGGYIVEYEDLIMLLILDNMRLFLAGRIDEMRNIVAR
;
A
#
# COMPACT_ATOMS: atom_id res chain seq x y z
N MET A 1 23.28 3.35 -26.42
CA MET A 1 23.15 2.11 -25.66
C MET A 1 22.59 2.50 -24.32
N THR A 2 21.51 1.87 -23.86
CA THR A 2 20.80 2.23 -22.61
C THR A 2 21.28 1.34 -21.48
N THR A 3 21.75 1.93 -20.37
CA THR A 3 22.21 1.21 -19.18
C THR A 3 21.14 1.28 -18.09
N VAL A 4 20.78 0.12 -17.56
CA VAL A 4 19.76 -0.06 -16.51
C VAL A 4 20.43 -0.49 -15.22
N LEU A 5 20.26 0.28 -14.16
CA LEU A 5 20.59 -0.12 -12.79
C LEU A 5 19.35 -0.82 -12.19
N VAL A 6 19.52 -2.05 -11.72
CA VAL A 6 18.48 -2.78 -10.97
C VAL A 6 18.97 -3.01 -9.55
N VAL A 7 18.17 -2.58 -8.56
CA VAL A 7 18.44 -2.83 -7.15
C VAL A 7 17.25 -3.57 -6.55
N ASP A 8 17.38 -4.88 -6.49
CA ASP A 8 16.35 -5.78 -5.97
C ASP A 8 16.93 -7.17 -5.71
N ILE A 9 16.41 -7.90 -4.75
CA ILE A 9 16.84 -9.28 -4.43
C ILE A 9 16.67 -10.24 -5.62
N HIS A 10 15.81 -9.91 -6.58
CA HIS A 10 15.56 -10.65 -7.83
C HIS A 10 16.11 -9.93 -9.07
N ALA A 11 17.20 -9.15 -8.93
CA ALA A 11 17.77 -8.33 -10.00
C ALA A 11 18.07 -9.11 -11.28
N GLU A 12 18.54 -10.36 -11.16
CA GLU A 12 18.81 -11.24 -12.29
C GLU A 12 17.54 -11.59 -13.08
N LEU A 13 16.42 -11.84 -12.39
CA LEU A 13 15.14 -12.12 -13.05
C LEU A 13 14.68 -10.95 -13.91
N TYR A 14 14.78 -9.73 -13.38
CA TYR A 14 14.45 -8.50 -14.14
C TYR A 14 15.37 -8.35 -15.36
N ARG A 15 16.68 -8.54 -15.20
CA ARG A 15 17.64 -8.54 -16.32
C ARG A 15 17.26 -9.57 -17.37
N ASP A 16 17.08 -10.81 -16.99
CA ASP A 16 16.85 -11.92 -17.93
C ASP A 16 15.62 -11.70 -18.78
N ARG A 17 14.52 -11.28 -18.14
CA ARG A 17 13.28 -10.95 -18.85
C ARG A 17 13.38 -9.73 -19.75
N LEU A 18 14.06 -8.68 -19.30
CA LEU A 18 14.30 -7.48 -20.13
C LEU A 18 15.25 -7.77 -21.28
N GLN A 19 16.33 -8.52 -21.03
CA GLN A 19 17.33 -8.83 -22.05
C GLN A 19 16.80 -9.77 -23.14
N ALA A 20 15.84 -10.64 -22.80
CA ALA A 20 15.17 -11.50 -23.78
C ALA A 20 14.41 -10.69 -24.83
N GLU A 21 13.78 -9.57 -24.43
CA GLU A 21 13.02 -8.69 -25.34
C GLU A 21 13.89 -7.55 -25.93
N PHE A 22 14.84 -7.05 -25.13
CA PHE A 22 15.72 -5.90 -25.49
C PHE A 22 17.19 -6.27 -25.36
N PRO A 23 17.78 -7.05 -26.30
CA PRO A 23 19.16 -7.57 -26.17
C PRO A 23 20.24 -6.50 -26.10
N ALA A 24 19.96 -5.27 -26.56
CA ALA A 24 20.90 -4.16 -26.57
C ALA A 24 21.04 -3.43 -25.21
N LEU A 25 20.22 -3.77 -24.21
CA LEU A 25 20.34 -3.18 -22.88
C LEU A 25 21.59 -3.67 -22.16
N GLN A 26 22.19 -2.76 -21.39
CA GLN A 26 23.26 -3.07 -20.45
C GLN A 26 22.73 -3.01 -19.03
N PHE A 27 23.24 -3.84 -18.11
CA PHE A 27 22.73 -3.93 -16.75
C PHE A 27 23.85 -3.78 -15.71
N LYS A 28 23.54 -3.06 -14.63
CA LYS A 28 24.25 -3.10 -13.36
C LYS A 28 23.28 -3.63 -12.30
N LEU A 29 23.61 -4.75 -11.67
CA LEU A 29 22.72 -5.48 -10.78
C LEU A 29 23.25 -5.43 -9.35
N PHE A 30 22.38 -5.12 -8.41
CA PHE A 30 22.68 -5.17 -6.98
C PHE A 30 21.43 -5.70 -6.24
N HIS A 31 21.64 -6.45 -5.17
CA HIS A 31 20.53 -7.02 -4.42
C HIS A 31 19.96 -6.07 -3.37
N LYS A 32 20.74 -5.08 -2.95
CA LYS A 32 20.32 -4.03 -1.99
C LYS A 32 21.13 -2.75 -2.19
N ALA A 33 20.54 -1.64 -1.73
CA ALA A 33 21.15 -0.32 -1.86
C ALA A 33 22.58 -0.22 -1.31
N ALA A 34 22.86 -0.88 -0.17
CA ALA A 34 24.17 -0.84 0.48
C ALA A 34 25.31 -1.42 -0.39
N GLU A 35 24.99 -2.25 -1.37
CA GLU A 35 25.96 -2.88 -2.29
C GLU A 35 26.27 -2.01 -3.50
N VAL A 36 25.44 -0.99 -3.78
CA VAL A 36 25.63 -0.13 -4.96
C VAL A 36 26.92 0.68 -4.80
N THR A 37 27.91 0.32 -5.61
CA THR A 37 29.25 0.92 -5.64
C THR A 37 29.71 1.11 -7.08
N GLY A 38 30.79 1.88 -7.25
CA GLY A 38 31.37 2.13 -8.56
C GLY A 38 30.75 3.29 -9.31
N ASP A 39 31.05 3.36 -10.61
CA ASP A 39 30.61 4.43 -11.48
C ASP A 39 29.15 4.26 -11.92
N LEU A 40 28.31 5.25 -11.64
CA LEU A 40 26.91 5.33 -12.05
C LEU A 40 26.69 6.36 -13.17
N SER A 41 27.75 6.96 -13.71
CA SER A 41 27.65 8.07 -14.67
C SER A 41 26.99 7.69 -16.00
N ASP A 42 26.97 6.40 -16.35
CA ASP A 42 26.39 5.84 -17.57
C ASP A 42 24.94 5.34 -17.40
N ILE A 43 24.35 5.44 -16.20
CA ILE A 43 22.99 4.97 -15.92
C ILE A 43 21.95 5.87 -16.58
N ASP A 44 21.11 5.29 -17.44
CA ASP A 44 19.96 5.96 -18.06
C ASP A 44 18.64 5.64 -17.35
N VAL A 45 18.52 4.43 -16.77
CA VAL A 45 17.30 3.93 -16.10
C VAL A 45 17.65 3.33 -14.74
N MET A 46 16.86 3.62 -13.71
CA MET A 46 16.91 2.96 -12.39
C MET A 46 15.63 2.19 -12.13
N MET A 47 15.75 0.95 -11.67
CA MET A 47 14.64 0.09 -11.27
C MET A 47 14.87 -0.38 -9.84
N MET A 48 14.02 0.04 -8.89
CA MET A 48 14.15 -0.31 -7.48
C MET A 48 12.89 0.01 -6.67
N PHE A 49 12.78 -0.57 -5.49
CA PHE A 49 11.85 -0.08 -4.48
C PHE A 49 12.32 1.27 -3.92
N GLY A 50 11.36 2.15 -3.58
CA GLY A 50 11.70 3.47 -3.05
C GLY A 50 12.53 3.44 -1.76
N ILE A 51 12.35 2.43 -0.91
CA ILE A 51 13.13 2.24 0.32
C ILE A 51 14.62 1.97 0.04
N GLU A 52 14.97 1.52 -1.16
CA GLU A 52 16.35 1.26 -1.59
C GLU A 52 17.02 2.50 -2.18
N VAL A 53 16.29 3.62 -2.41
CA VAL A 53 16.91 4.81 -2.99
C VAL A 53 17.75 5.54 -1.96
N ARG A 54 18.97 5.93 -2.37
CA ARG A 54 19.84 6.86 -1.66
C ARG A 54 20.10 8.08 -2.55
N ASP A 55 20.19 9.24 -1.94
CA ASP A 55 20.40 10.50 -2.67
C ASP A 55 21.73 10.52 -3.45
N ASP A 56 22.77 9.89 -2.91
CA ASP A 56 24.07 9.76 -3.59
C ASP A 56 23.99 8.98 -4.90
N MET A 57 23.11 7.98 -5.02
CA MET A 57 22.91 7.27 -6.29
C MET A 57 22.40 8.22 -7.38
N LEU A 58 21.43 9.07 -7.04
CA LEU A 58 20.87 10.05 -7.99
C LEU A 58 21.88 11.12 -8.34
N LYS A 59 22.67 11.58 -7.35
CA LYS A 59 23.72 12.57 -7.53
C LYS A 59 24.82 12.08 -8.49
N HIS A 60 25.19 10.80 -8.45
CA HIS A 60 26.24 10.20 -9.28
C HIS A 60 25.73 9.61 -10.60
N ALA A 61 24.43 9.77 -10.92
CA ALA A 61 23.83 9.32 -12.17
C ALA A 61 23.42 10.50 -13.09
N PRO A 62 24.38 11.23 -13.68
CA PRO A 62 24.10 12.44 -14.48
C PRO A 62 23.32 12.16 -15.76
N ARG A 63 23.29 10.93 -16.25
CA ARG A 63 22.55 10.53 -17.45
C ARG A 63 21.15 10.00 -17.15
N LEU A 64 20.77 9.87 -15.87
CA LEU A 64 19.48 9.31 -15.46
C LEU A 64 18.32 10.07 -16.11
N LYS A 65 17.46 9.34 -16.82
CA LYS A 65 16.27 9.84 -17.52
C LYS A 65 14.99 9.27 -16.93
N TRP A 66 15.04 8.02 -16.44
CA TRP A 66 13.85 7.32 -15.98
C TRP A 66 14.11 6.50 -14.73
N ILE A 67 13.19 6.61 -13.76
CA ILE A 67 13.10 5.74 -12.58
C ILE A 67 11.81 4.93 -12.68
N GLN A 68 11.91 3.62 -12.77
CA GLN A 68 10.81 2.70 -12.58
C GLN A 68 10.76 2.30 -11.11
N SER A 69 9.82 2.84 -10.36
CA SER A 69 9.54 2.33 -9.01
C SER A 69 8.94 0.94 -9.10
N LEU A 70 9.52 -0.01 -8.38
CA LEU A 70 8.94 -1.35 -8.21
C LEU A 70 7.75 -1.33 -7.25
N ALA A 71 7.45 -0.23 -6.57
CA ALA A 71 6.29 -0.05 -5.69
C ALA A 71 5.27 0.93 -6.27
N THR A 72 4.06 0.94 -5.69
CA THR A 72 3.07 1.99 -5.96
C THR A 72 3.51 3.34 -5.39
N GLY A 73 4.10 3.35 -4.18
CA GLY A 73 4.61 4.56 -3.53
C GLY A 73 5.91 5.03 -4.16
N VAL A 74 6.03 6.35 -4.32
CA VAL A 74 7.21 7.02 -4.89
C VAL A 74 7.78 8.10 -3.97
N ASP A 75 7.25 8.22 -2.77
CA ASP A 75 7.56 9.29 -1.81
C ASP A 75 9.05 9.38 -1.48
N HIS A 76 9.73 8.24 -1.40
CA HIS A 76 11.16 8.17 -1.13
C HIS A 76 11.99 8.84 -2.24
N PHE A 77 11.64 8.62 -3.51
CA PHE A 77 12.32 9.25 -4.64
C PHE A 77 12.09 10.77 -4.62
N LEU A 78 10.85 11.20 -4.39
CA LEU A 78 10.48 12.62 -4.39
C LEU A 78 11.13 13.42 -3.26
N ARG A 79 11.56 12.75 -2.18
CA ARG A 79 12.28 13.37 -1.06
C ARG A 79 13.79 13.49 -1.29
N CYS A 80 14.34 12.89 -2.34
CA CYS A 80 15.77 12.98 -2.64
C CYS A 80 16.10 14.37 -3.23
N PRO A 81 16.96 15.17 -2.59
CA PRO A 81 17.34 16.49 -3.10
C PRO A 81 18.03 16.47 -4.46
N SER A 82 18.77 15.37 -4.77
CA SER A 82 19.48 15.20 -6.04
C SER A 82 18.62 14.67 -7.18
N LEU A 83 17.31 14.46 -6.95
CA LEU A 83 16.39 14.04 -8.00
C LEU A 83 16.24 15.18 -9.03
N LYS A 84 16.61 14.90 -10.28
CA LYS A 84 16.50 15.88 -11.35
C LYS A 84 15.05 16.22 -11.66
N PRO A 85 14.75 17.50 -11.97
CA PRO A 85 13.38 17.93 -12.32
C PRO A 85 12.82 17.23 -13.57
N ASP A 86 13.68 16.87 -14.51
CA ASP A 86 13.35 16.26 -15.80
C ASP A 86 13.43 14.72 -15.79
N ALA A 87 13.90 14.10 -14.69
CA ALA A 87 13.91 12.64 -14.60
C ALA A 87 12.48 12.11 -14.45
N LEU A 88 12.05 11.29 -15.40
CA LEU A 88 10.76 10.63 -15.38
C LEU A 88 10.67 9.65 -14.20
N ILE A 89 9.54 9.59 -13.52
CA ILE A 89 9.23 8.52 -12.57
C ILE A 89 7.95 7.81 -13.03
N THR A 90 7.99 6.49 -13.08
CA THR A 90 6.80 5.65 -13.20
C THR A 90 6.67 4.75 -11.98
N SER A 91 5.43 4.50 -11.55
CA SER A 91 5.15 3.68 -10.38
C SER A 91 4.60 2.29 -10.73
N GLY A 92 4.74 1.33 -9.82
CA GLY A 92 4.12 0.00 -9.92
C GLY A 92 2.62 -0.01 -9.65
N ARG A 93 1.92 1.14 -9.80
CA ARG A 93 0.48 1.24 -9.54
C ARG A 93 -0.32 0.35 -10.48
N GLY A 94 -1.40 -0.26 -9.96
CA GLY A 94 -2.36 -1.06 -10.72
C GLY A 94 -2.19 -2.57 -10.55
N ILE A 95 -1.03 -3.05 -10.07
CA ILE A 95 -0.80 -4.48 -9.83
C ILE A 95 -1.28 -4.94 -8.43
N HIS A 96 -1.44 -4.01 -7.50
CA HIS A 96 -1.76 -4.30 -6.10
C HIS A 96 -3.26 -4.50 -5.81
N GLY A 97 -4.15 -4.35 -6.79
CA GLY A 97 -5.60 -4.54 -6.58
C GLY A 97 -5.95 -5.90 -5.97
N PRO A 98 -5.59 -7.02 -6.63
CA PRO A 98 -5.87 -8.36 -6.12
C PRO A 98 -5.29 -8.64 -4.73
N PRO A 99 -3.98 -8.49 -4.47
CA PRO A 99 -3.43 -8.81 -3.14
C PRO A 99 -3.98 -7.90 -2.03
N MET A 100 -4.17 -6.62 -2.30
CA MET A 100 -4.66 -5.69 -1.28
C MET A 100 -6.12 -5.95 -0.88
N ARG A 101 -6.99 -6.35 -1.81
CA ARG A 101 -8.37 -6.73 -1.45
C ARG A 101 -8.40 -7.99 -0.57
N GLU A 102 -7.51 -8.95 -0.83
CA GLU A 102 -7.37 -10.17 -0.02
C GLU A 102 -6.82 -9.83 1.37
N GLN A 103 -5.78 -9.00 1.45
CA GLN A 103 -5.21 -8.54 2.71
C GLN A 103 -6.24 -7.81 3.58
N VAL A 104 -7.04 -6.91 3.00
CA VAL A 104 -8.07 -6.19 3.75
C VAL A 104 -9.14 -7.15 4.29
N VAL A 105 -9.62 -8.10 3.49
CA VAL A 105 -10.58 -9.12 3.94
C VAL A 105 -9.97 -10.02 5.02
N TYR A 106 -8.69 -10.40 4.87
CA TYR A 106 -7.96 -11.15 5.89
C TYR A 106 -7.93 -10.38 7.23
N LEU A 107 -7.53 -9.10 7.22
CA LEU A 107 -7.53 -8.27 8.43
C LEU A 107 -8.92 -8.13 9.05
N MET A 108 -9.96 -7.89 8.22
CA MET A 108 -11.36 -7.81 8.67
C MET A 108 -11.81 -9.08 9.38
N MET A 109 -11.52 -10.25 8.78
CA MET A 109 -11.89 -11.55 9.37
C MET A 109 -11.04 -11.87 10.60
N ALA A 110 -9.75 -11.59 10.57
CA ALA A 110 -8.84 -11.86 11.68
C ALA A 110 -9.25 -11.09 12.94
N VAL A 111 -9.51 -9.78 12.82
CA VAL A 111 -9.88 -8.97 13.99
C VAL A 111 -11.30 -9.27 14.46
N SER A 112 -12.28 -9.43 13.55
CA SER A 112 -13.67 -9.64 13.94
C SER A 112 -13.94 -11.04 14.53
N ARG A 113 -13.13 -12.02 14.15
CA ARG A 113 -13.16 -13.38 14.69
C ARG A 113 -12.17 -13.61 15.82
N ASN A 114 -11.41 -12.57 16.21
CA ASN A 114 -10.38 -12.63 17.23
C ASN A 114 -9.36 -13.77 16.97
N ALA A 115 -8.67 -13.70 15.82
CA ALA A 115 -7.73 -14.73 15.39
C ALA A 115 -6.61 -14.95 16.40
N THR A 116 -6.12 -13.89 17.06
CA THR A 116 -5.10 -13.98 18.11
C THR A 116 -5.55 -14.93 19.21
N ARG A 117 -6.80 -14.78 19.69
CA ARG A 117 -7.36 -15.66 20.72
C ARG A 117 -7.55 -17.09 20.25
N GLN A 118 -7.88 -17.28 18.97
CA GLN A 118 -8.01 -18.64 18.41
C GLN A 118 -6.65 -19.34 18.36
N VAL A 119 -5.56 -18.62 18.04
CA VAL A 119 -4.19 -19.14 18.09
C VAL A 119 -3.80 -19.53 19.52
N GLU A 120 -4.10 -18.67 20.53
CA GLU A 120 -3.89 -18.99 21.95
C GLU A 120 -4.66 -20.26 22.37
N ASP A 121 -5.95 -20.35 22.02
CA ASP A 121 -6.76 -21.53 22.32
C ASP A 121 -6.18 -22.80 21.68
N TYR A 122 -5.70 -22.71 20.41
CA TYR A 122 -5.05 -23.82 19.73
C TYR A 122 -3.75 -24.25 20.46
N GLN A 123 -2.90 -23.30 20.83
CA GLN A 123 -1.64 -23.58 21.53
C GLN A 123 -1.88 -24.29 22.88
N HIS A 124 -2.96 -23.90 23.59
CA HIS A 124 -3.34 -24.47 24.89
C HIS A 124 -4.31 -25.65 24.77
N ARG A 125 -4.63 -26.14 23.55
CA ARG A 125 -5.55 -27.25 23.29
C ARG A 125 -6.95 -27.01 23.88
N ILE A 126 -7.42 -25.75 23.85
CA ILE A 126 -8.73 -25.32 24.35
C ILE A 126 -9.76 -25.40 23.21
N TRP A 127 -10.73 -26.33 23.34
CA TRP A 127 -11.87 -26.42 22.42
C TRP A 127 -13.03 -25.57 22.97
N LYS A 128 -13.06 -24.26 22.60
CA LYS A 128 -14.08 -23.32 23.07
C LYS A 128 -14.81 -22.68 21.88
N ARG A 129 -16.13 -22.93 21.78
CA ARG A 129 -17.00 -22.27 20.79
C ARG A 129 -17.21 -20.82 21.17
N ARG A 130 -16.99 -19.90 20.21
CA ARG A 130 -17.25 -18.46 20.34
C ARG A 130 -18.12 -17.97 19.19
N LEU A 131 -19.03 -17.06 19.47
CA LEU A 131 -19.83 -16.38 18.45
C LEU A 131 -18.99 -15.28 17.79
N TRP A 132 -19.19 -15.11 16.51
CA TRP A 132 -18.64 -14.02 15.72
C TRP A 132 -19.69 -13.51 14.72
N SER A 133 -19.52 -12.27 14.24
CA SER A 133 -20.44 -11.64 13.28
C SER A 133 -19.99 -11.90 11.85
N THR A 134 -20.93 -12.18 10.94
CA THR A 134 -20.65 -12.28 9.51
C THR A 134 -20.33 -10.90 8.91
N LEU A 135 -19.62 -10.87 7.77
CA LEU A 135 -19.46 -9.67 6.95
C LEU A 135 -20.72 -9.36 6.13
N HIS A 136 -21.45 -10.38 5.73
CA HIS A 136 -22.68 -10.24 4.93
C HIS A 136 -23.69 -9.30 5.63
N GLY A 137 -24.24 -8.37 4.86
CA GLY A 137 -25.21 -7.38 5.34
C GLY A 137 -24.61 -6.23 6.18
N LYS A 138 -23.28 -6.19 6.36
CA LYS A 138 -22.58 -5.10 7.05
C LYS A 138 -22.18 -3.98 6.09
N THR A 139 -21.95 -2.79 6.65
CA THR A 139 -21.48 -1.62 5.91
C THR A 139 -19.97 -1.49 6.02
N ALA A 140 -19.28 -1.50 4.88
CA ALA A 140 -17.90 -1.13 4.75
C ALA A 140 -17.78 0.30 4.23
N VAL A 141 -17.04 1.13 4.92
CA VAL A 141 -16.68 2.48 4.48
C VAL A 141 -15.21 2.48 4.09
N ILE A 142 -14.90 2.78 2.84
CA ILE A 142 -13.54 2.76 2.30
C ILE A 142 -13.08 4.20 2.05
N ALA A 143 -12.09 4.67 2.79
CA ALA A 143 -11.42 5.93 2.53
C ALA A 143 -10.34 5.72 1.45
N GLY A 144 -10.61 6.29 0.27
CA GLY A 144 -9.83 6.12 -0.95
C GLY A 144 -10.55 5.25 -1.99
N THR A 145 -11.02 5.89 -3.07
CA THR A 145 -11.76 5.24 -4.18
C THR A 145 -10.90 5.08 -5.44
N GLY A 146 -9.59 4.95 -5.25
CA GLY A 146 -8.64 4.64 -6.32
C GLY A 146 -8.67 3.16 -6.71
N VAL A 147 -7.67 2.71 -7.50
CA VAL A 147 -7.58 1.33 -8.00
C VAL A 147 -7.68 0.28 -6.88
N VAL A 148 -6.97 0.48 -5.77
CA VAL A 148 -7.00 -0.44 -4.63
C VAL A 148 -8.37 -0.41 -3.94
N GLY A 149 -8.91 0.79 -3.66
CA GLY A 149 -10.23 0.91 -3.03
C GLY A 149 -11.36 0.31 -3.87
N ALA A 150 -11.32 0.48 -5.20
CA ALA A 150 -12.28 -0.13 -6.12
C ALA A 150 -12.20 -1.67 -6.06
N ALA A 151 -10.99 -2.24 -6.15
CA ALA A 151 -10.80 -3.69 -6.08
C ALA A 151 -11.30 -4.28 -4.74
N ILE A 152 -11.06 -3.57 -3.62
CA ILE A 152 -11.59 -3.95 -2.31
C ILE A 152 -13.12 -3.89 -2.32
N GLY A 153 -13.69 -2.79 -2.82
CA GLY A 153 -15.13 -2.60 -2.90
C GLY A 153 -15.83 -3.70 -3.70
N GLU A 154 -15.30 -4.06 -4.86
CA GLU A 154 -15.80 -5.16 -5.69
C GLU A 154 -15.87 -6.49 -4.89
N LEU A 155 -14.80 -6.84 -4.18
CA LEU A 155 -14.78 -8.07 -3.39
C LEU A 155 -15.77 -8.00 -2.22
N LEU A 156 -15.86 -6.87 -1.51
CA LEU A 156 -16.77 -6.70 -0.38
C LEU A 156 -18.24 -6.75 -0.83
N LYS A 157 -18.57 -6.19 -1.99
CA LYS A 157 -19.90 -6.34 -2.61
C LYS A 157 -20.20 -7.80 -2.97
N ALA A 158 -19.23 -8.52 -3.54
CA ALA A 158 -19.41 -9.92 -3.91
C ALA A 158 -19.70 -10.83 -2.71
N ILE A 159 -19.21 -10.48 -1.52
CA ILE A 159 -19.55 -11.18 -0.27
C ILE A 159 -20.79 -10.62 0.47
N GLY A 160 -21.51 -9.71 -0.17
CA GLY A 160 -22.80 -9.20 0.31
C GLY A 160 -22.73 -8.06 1.33
N MET A 161 -21.66 -7.28 1.33
CA MET A 161 -21.58 -6.03 2.12
C MET A 161 -22.19 -4.85 1.34
N HIS A 162 -22.65 -3.83 2.08
CA HIS A 162 -22.93 -2.51 1.54
C HIS A 162 -21.65 -1.66 1.56
N VAL A 163 -21.23 -1.12 0.42
CA VAL A 163 -19.91 -0.48 0.28
C VAL A 163 -20.07 1.01 -0.01
N VAL A 164 -19.52 1.84 0.88
CA VAL A 164 -19.50 3.30 0.78
C VAL A 164 -18.06 3.77 0.55
N GLY A 165 -17.84 4.54 -0.50
CA GLY A 165 -16.53 5.15 -0.78
C GLY A 165 -16.47 6.58 -0.25
N VAL A 166 -15.33 6.99 0.33
CA VAL A 166 -15.08 8.37 0.73
C VAL A 166 -13.90 8.93 -0.07
N THR A 167 -14.11 10.06 -0.77
CA THR A 167 -13.11 10.66 -1.66
C THR A 167 -13.22 12.17 -1.72
N ARG A 168 -12.12 12.86 -2.06
CA ARG A 168 -12.10 14.33 -2.25
C ARG A 168 -12.89 14.77 -3.48
N THR A 169 -12.85 13.98 -4.54
CA THR A 169 -13.54 14.28 -5.80
C THR A 169 -14.56 13.18 -6.07
N PRO A 170 -15.81 13.36 -5.61
CA PRO A 170 -16.87 12.37 -5.81
C PRO A 170 -17.13 12.13 -7.30
N ARG A 171 -17.12 10.86 -7.68
CA ARG A 171 -17.48 10.37 -9.00
C ARG A 171 -17.97 8.94 -8.86
N GLN A 172 -18.77 8.48 -9.79
CA GLN A 172 -19.13 7.06 -9.86
C GLN A 172 -17.87 6.20 -10.06
N VAL A 173 -17.72 5.19 -9.23
CA VAL A 173 -16.62 4.23 -9.29
C VAL A 173 -17.19 2.85 -9.06
N ASP A 174 -16.83 1.89 -9.90
CA ASP A 174 -17.23 0.50 -9.74
C ASP A 174 -16.73 -0.05 -8.38
N GLY A 175 -17.47 -0.99 -7.82
CA GLY A 175 -17.17 -1.54 -6.50
C GLY A 175 -17.82 -0.78 -5.33
N PHE A 176 -18.52 0.34 -5.56
CA PHE A 176 -19.21 1.09 -4.52
C PHE A 176 -20.70 1.18 -4.78
N ASP A 177 -21.51 1.12 -3.70
CA ASP A 177 -22.95 1.37 -3.75
C ASP A 177 -23.24 2.88 -3.60
N GLU A 178 -22.38 3.59 -2.86
CA GLU A 178 -22.48 5.02 -2.59
C GLU A 178 -21.08 5.65 -2.56
N ILE A 179 -20.96 6.89 -3.05
CA ILE A 179 -19.75 7.71 -2.92
C ILE A 179 -20.08 8.97 -2.13
N MET A 180 -19.33 9.21 -1.06
CA MET A 180 -19.46 10.38 -0.20
C MET A 180 -18.22 11.30 -0.33
N PRO A 181 -18.40 12.62 -0.27
CA PRO A 181 -17.29 13.56 -0.25
C PRO A 181 -16.52 13.50 1.09
N ALA A 182 -15.24 13.82 1.06
CA ALA A 182 -14.32 13.70 2.20
C ALA A 182 -14.69 14.61 3.40
N ASP A 183 -15.36 15.72 3.18
CA ASP A 183 -15.87 16.61 4.24
C ASP A 183 -17.01 15.96 5.07
N ARG A 184 -17.69 14.95 4.51
CA ARG A 184 -18.70 14.15 5.22
C ARG A 184 -18.13 12.85 5.83
N ARG A 185 -16.82 12.75 6.01
CA ARG A 185 -16.15 11.53 6.52
C ARG A 185 -16.63 11.09 7.90
N LEU A 186 -17.03 12.03 8.78
CA LEU A 186 -17.55 11.68 10.11
C LEU A 186 -18.92 11.00 10.02
N GLU A 187 -19.77 11.47 9.12
CA GLU A 187 -21.07 10.85 8.84
C GLU A 187 -20.88 9.44 8.26
N ALA A 188 -19.94 9.29 7.32
CA ALA A 188 -19.60 7.98 6.77
C ALA A 188 -19.07 7.03 7.87
N ALA A 189 -18.17 7.51 8.75
CA ALA A 189 -17.63 6.73 9.87
C ALA A 189 -18.74 6.27 10.85
N ALA A 190 -19.73 7.11 11.10
CA ALA A 190 -20.87 6.76 11.96
C ALA A 190 -21.74 5.60 11.40
N ARG A 191 -21.72 5.40 10.09
CA ARG A 191 -22.45 4.32 9.41
C ARG A 191 -21.65 3.02 9.34
N ALA A 192 -20.32 3.11 9.47
CA ALA A 192 -19.41 1.98 9.26
C ALA A 192 -19.58 0.87 10.31
N ASP A 193 -19.65 -0.37 9.85
CA ASP A 193 -19.30 -1.55 10.64
C ASP A 193 -17.80 -1.88 10.48
N TYR A 194 -17.25 -1.53 9.31
CA TYR A 194 -15.81 -1.57 9.01
C TYR A 194 -15.39 -0.26 8.34
N LEU A 195 -14.48 0.47 8.95
CA LEU A 195 -13.85 1.65 8.36
C LEU A 195 -12.46 1.26 7.84
N ILE A 196 -12.29 1.33 6.53
CA ILE A 196 -11.10 0.84 5.82
C ILE A 196 -10.33 2.03 5.28
N ASN A 197 -9.08 2.16 5.69
CA ASN A 197 -8.14 3.18 5.25
C ASN A 197 -7.15 2.62 4.22
N VAL A 198 -7.24 3.12 2.98
CA VAL A 198 -6.28 2.85 1.90
C VAL A 198 -5.74 4.14 1.28
N LEU A 199 -5.72 5.23 2.05
CA LEU A 199 -5.20 6.52 1.61
C LEU A 199 -3.66 6.52 1.54
N PRO A 200 -3.08 7.22 0.55
CA PRO A 200 -1.66 7.50 0.51
C PRO A 200 -1.26 8.54 1.56
N ALA A 201 0.02 8.59 1.93
CA ALA A 201 0.59 9.69 2.68
C ALA A 201 0.68 10.93 1.77
N SER A 202 -0.04 11.97 2.13
CA SER A 202 0.03 13.31 1.53
C SER A 202 -0.31 14.32 2.61
N ASP A 203 0.08 15.57 2.44
CA ASP A 203 -0.17 16.62 3.42
C ASP A 203 -1.65 16.72 3.81
N ASP A 204 -2.55 16.57 2.84
CA ASP A 204 -4.01 16.58 3.07
C ASP A 204 -4.53 15.38 3.86
N ASN A 205 -3.77 14.29 3.92
CA ASN A 205 -4.19 13.04 4.54
C ASN A 205 -3.50 12.78 5.89
N LEU A 206 -2.50 13.58 6.27
CA LEU A 206 -1.78 13.40 7.54
C LEU A 206 -2.72 13.53 8.73
N GLY A 207 -2.73 12.51 9.60
CA GLY A 207 -3.56 12.48 10.80
C GLY A 207 -5.08 12.58 10.55
N LEU A 208 -5.54 12.29 9.33
CA LEU A 208 -6.95 12.43 8.94
C LEU A 208 -7.88 11.53 9.79
N PHE A 209 -7.38 10.38 10.22
CA PHE A 209 -8.06 9.45 11.13
C PHE A 209 -7.72 9.82 12.57
N ASP A 210 -8.41 10.83 13.07
CA ASP A 210 -8.21 11.46 14.36
C ASP A 210 -9.20 10.97 15.46
N ALA A 211 -9.05 11.50 16.66
CA ALA A 211 -9.93 11.19 17.79
C ALA A 211 -11.42 11.46 17.50
N LYS A 212 -11.73 12.51 16.72
CA LYS A 212 -13.12 12.86 16.37
C LYS A 212 -13.72 11.81 15.46
N LEU A 213 -12.93 11.30 14.52
CA LEU A 213 -13.37 10.27 13.59
C LEU A 213 -13.61 8.94 14.33
N PHE A 214 -12.71 8.52 15.21
CA PHE A 214 -12.90 7.33 16.03
C PHE A 214 -14.07 7.46 17.00
N ALA A 215 -14.32 8.65 17.54
CA ALA A 215 -15.48 8.91 18.39
C ALA A 215 -16.82 8.87 17.62
N ALA A 216 -16.82 9.12 16.31
CA ALA A 216 -18.00 9.03 15.46
C ALA A 216 -18.36 7.58 15.09
N MET A 217 -17.42 6.63 15.16
CA MET A 217 -17.65 5.23 14.81
C MET A 217 -18.58 4.54 15.79
N LYS A 218 -19.28 3.49 15.32
CA LYS A 218 -20.07 2.60 16.19
C LYS A 218 -19.16 1.88 17.20
N PRO A 219 -19.59 1.65 18.44
CA PRO A 219 -18.82 0.83 19.39
C PRO A 219 -18.58 -0.60 18.92
N SER A 220 -19.39 -1.12 18.01
CA SER A 220 -19.24 -2.42 17.37
C SER A 220 -18.38 -2.42 16.12
N ALA A 221 -17.91 -1.25 15.67
CA ALA A 221 -17.16 -1.12 14.42
C ALA A 221 -15.69 -1.51 14.57
N TYR A 222 -15.11 -1.92 13.45
CA TYR A 222 -13.69 -2.22 13.31
C TYR A 222 -13.00 -1.22 12.40
N TYR A 223 -11.76 -0.86 12.72
CA TYR A 223 -10.90 -0.05 11.88
C TYR A 223 -9.86 -0.93 11.17
N ILE A 224 -9.66 -0.73 9.87
CA ILE A 224 -8.67 -1.47 9.06
C ILE A 224 -7.72 -0.48 8.41
N SER A 225 -6.42 -0.63 8.65
CA SER A 225 -5.36 0.23 8.12
C SER A 225 -4.46 -0.55 7.17
N ALA A 226 -4.60 -0.26 5.87
CA ALA A 226 -3.83 -0.88 4.79
C ALA A 226 -3.34 0.15 3.75
N GLY A 227 -3.37 1.45 4.08
CA GLY A 227 -2.84 2.53 3.26
C GLY A 227 -1.45 2.97 3.69
N ARG A 228 -1.38 4.05 4.50
CA ARG A 228 -0.15 4.57 5.10
C ARG A 228 -0.41 4.98 6.56
N GLY A 229 0.51 4.62 7.46
CA GLY A 229 0.38 4.90 8.89
C GLY A 229 0.30 6.39 9.21
N GLN A 230 0.99 7.24 8.47
CA GLN A 230 0.99 8.69 8.66
C GLN A 230 -0.39 9.34 8.52
N THR A 231 -1.36 8.65 7.94
CA THR A 231 -2.74 9.14 7.84
C THR A 231 -3.52 9.01 9.15
N VAL A 232 -2.97 8.35 10.16
CA VAL A 232 -3.64 7.97 11.42
C VAL A 232 -2.99 8.69 12.59
N ASP A 233 -3.81 9.25 13.48
CA ASP A 233 -3.39 9.56 14.85
C ASP A 233 -3.36 8.26 15.67
N GLU A 234 -2.20 7.62 15.74
CA GLU A 234 -2.00 6.34 16.44
C GLU A 234 -2.27 6.44 17.94
N ALA A 235 -2.00 7.60 18.55
CA ALA A 235 -2.27 7.82 19.97
C ALA A 235 -3.77 7.84 20.25
N ALA A 236 -4.55 8.54 19.41
CA ALA A 236 -6.00 8.58 19.49
C ALA A 236 -6.61 7.20 19.23
N LEU A 237 -6.10 6.46 18.26
CA LEU A 237 -6.58 5.11 17.95
C LEU A 237 -6.29 4.12 19.09
N ALA A 238 -5.07 4.14 19.66
CA ALA A 238 -4.71 3.31 20.79
C ALA A 238 -5.61 3.59 22.02
N ALA A 239 -5.95 4.86 22.27
CA ALA A 239 -6.91 5.23 23.33
C ALA A 239 -8.32 4.67 23.03
N ALA A 240 -8.82 4.84 21.79
CA ALA A 240 -10.13 4.34 21.39
C ALA A 240 -10.24 2.81 21.52
N LEU A 241 -9.18 2.08 21.19
CA LEU A 241 -9.10 0.61 21.31
C LEU A 241 -9.05 0.15 22.77
N ARG A 242 -8.26 0.83 23.62
CA ARG A 242 -8.13 0.53 25.05
C ARG A 242 -9.44 0.78 25.79
N GLU A 243 -10.10 1.88 25.48
CA GLU A 243 -11.38 2.26 26.07
C GLU A 243 -12.58 1.53 25.47
N ARG A 244 -12.37 0.66 24.48
CA ARG A 244 -13.44 -0.06 23.77
C ARG A 244 -14.46 0.88 23.10
N ARG A 245 -14.04 2.06 22.66
CA ARG A 245 -14.86 2.97 21.86
C ARG A 245 -15.18 2.40 20.49
N ILE A 246 -14.28 1.56 19.98
CA ILE A 246 -14.47 0.70 18.81
C ILE A 246 -14.14 -0.74 19.19
N ALA A 247 -14.69 -1.70 18.44
CA ALA A 247 -14.58 -3.12 18.77
C ALA A 247 -13.14 -3.63 18.62
N GLY A 248 -12.41 -3.17 17.59
CA GLY A 248 -11.04 -3.58 17.34
C GLY A 248 -10.45 -2.94 16.09
N ALA A 249 -9.19 -3.29 15.77
CA ALA A 249 -8.53 -2.83 14.57
C ALA A 249 -7.60 -3.88 13.97
N GLY A 250 -7.52 -3.90 12.63
CA GLY A 250 -6.55 -4.67 11.85
C GLY A 250 -5.56 -3.73 11.15
N PHE A 251 -4.27 -4.02 11.27
CA PHE A 251 -3.22 -3.17 10.73
C PHE A 251 -2.29 -3.96 9.80
N ASP A 252 -1.99 -3.35 8.67
CA ASP A 252 -0.85 -3.74 7.83
C ASP A 252 0.26 -2.70 7.86
N VAL A 253 -0.06 -1.44 8.24
CA VAL A 253 0.85 -0.29 8.18
C VAL A 253 0.82 0.54 9.46
N PHE A 254 1.97 1.16 9.79
CA PHE A 254 2.16 2.04 10.95
C PHE A 254 2.92 3.32 10.58
N GLN A 255 2.89 4.33 11.46
CA GLN A 255 3.66 5.58 11.27
C GLN A 255 5.16 5.31 11.27
N THR A 256 5.61 4.42 12.17
CA THR A 256 7.01 3.97 12.26
C THR A 256 7.08 2.49 11.94
N GLU A 257 7.84 2.14 10.92
CA GLU A 257 8.07 0.77 10.49
C GLU A 257 9.58 0.50 10.42
N PRO A 258 10.03 -0.64 10.98
CA PRO A 258 9.30 -1.67 11.72
C PRO A 258 8.62 -1.13 12.98
N LEU A 259 7.43 -1.69 13.34
CA LEU A 259 6.71 -1.29 14.55
C LEU A 259 7.60 -1.51 15.79
N PRO A 260 7.88 -0.45 16.59
CA PRO A 260 8.75 -0.55 17.76
C PRO A 260 8.26 -1.61 18.77
N PRO A 261 9.19 -2.34 19.44
CA PRO A 261 8.83 -3.39 20.39
C PRO A 261 8.01 -2.90 21.60
N ASP A 262 8.12 -1.62 21.94
CA ASP A 262 7.40 -0.97 23.04
C ASP A 262 6.07 -0.35 22.61
N SER A 263 5.67 -0.51 21.35
CA SER A 263 4.40 -0.01 20.85
C SER A 263 3.22 -0.60 21.63
N PRO A 264 2.24 0.26 22.02
CA PRO A 264 1.07 -0.19 22.78
C PRO A 264 0.20 -1.19 22.01
N PHE A 265 0.26 -1.19 20.68
CA PHE A 265 -0.56 -2.04 19.83
C PHE A 265 -0.27 -3.54 20.02
N TRP A 266 0.96 -3.92 20.39
CA TRP A 266 1.32 -5.32 20.65
C TRP A 266 0.53 -5.95 21.81
N ASN A 267 0.08 -5.13 22.77
CA ASN A 267 -0.59 -5.58 23.98
C ASN A 267 -2.10 -5.41 23.96
N LEU A 268 -2.68 -4.93 22.86
CA LEU A 268 -4.12 -4.74 22.74
C LEU A 268 -4.79 -6.03 22.24
N PRO A 269 -5.70 -6.66 23.05
CA PRO A 269 -6.30 -7.95 22.69
C PRO A 269 -7.33 -7.89 21.56
N ASN A 270 -7.69 -6.69 21.12
CA ASN A 270 -8.62 -6.40 20.03
C ASN A 270 -7.90 -5.85 18.78
N VAL A 271 -6.62 -6.13 18.65
CA VAL A 271 -5.78 -5.73 17.53
C VAL A 271 -5.25 -6.96 16.81
N PHE A 272 -5.17 -6.89 15.49
CA PHE A 272 -4.48 -7.86 14.66
C PHE A 272 -3.49 -7.12 13.73
N ILE A 273 -2.25 -7.60 13.66
CA ILE A 273 -1.15 -6.91 12.96
C ILE A 273 -0.54 -7.84 11.92
N THR A 274 -0.27 -7.27 10.73
CA THR A 274 0.62 -7.84 9.73
C THR A 274 1.73 -6.83 9.40
N PRO A 275 2.95 -7.28 9.04
CA PRO A 275 4.12 -6.41 8.94
C PRO A 275 4.29 -5.82 7.52
N HIS A 276 3.32 -5.03 7.06
CA HIS A 276 3.30 -4.33 5.75
C HIS A 276 3.48 -5.30 4.57
N VAL A 277 2.67 -6.36 4.55
CA VAL A 277 2.78 -7.46 3.57
C VAL A 277 1.64 -7.50 2.55
N GLY A 278 0.69 -6.56 2.60
CA GLY A 278 -0.50 -6.59 1.75
C GLY A 278 -0.21 -6.58 0.25
N GLY A 279 0.92 -6.01 -0.16
CA GLY A 279 1.40 -6.04 -1.55
C GLY A 279 2.56 -7.01 -1.80
N TYR A 280 3.04 -7.73 -0.79
CA TYR A 280 4.21 -8.60 -0.87
C TYR A 280 3.79 -10.05 -1.12
N ILE A 281 3.73 -10.43 -2.39
CA ILE A 281 3.21 -11.71 -2.87
C ILE A 281 4.23 -12.43 -3.75
N VAL A 282 4.11 -13.75 -3.86
CA VAL A 282 5.02 -14.59 -4.65
C VAL A 282 4.97 -14.25 -6.15
N GLU A 283 3.80 -13.83 -6.65
CA GLU A 283 3.58 -13.50 -8.06
C GLU A 283 3.94 -12.03 -8.40
N TYR A 284 4.60 -11.32 -7.48
CA TYR A 284 4.87 -9.88 -7.63
C TYR A 284 5.66 -9.56 -8.89
N GLU A 285 6.76 -10.28 -9.11
CA GLU A 285 7.67 -10.06 -10.24
C GLU A 285 6.97 -10.31 -11.57
N ASP A 286 6.10 -11.33 -11.65
CA ASP A 286 5.36 -11.61 -12.86
C ASP A 286 4.37 -10.49 -13.20
N LEU A 287 3.69 -9.94 -12.21
CA LEU A 287 2.72 -8.86 -12.39
C LEU A 287 3.40 -7.55 -12.79
N ILE A 288 4.49 -7.19 -12.11
CA ILE A 288 5.15 -5.91 -12.39
C ILE A 288 5.94 -5.95 -13.70
N MET A 289 6.46 -7.10 -14.09
CA MET A 289 7.20 -7.25 -15.36
C MET A 289 6.36 -6.89 -16.58
N LEU A 290 5.06 -7.18 -16.60
CA LEU A 290 4.18 -6.78 -17.71
C LEU A 290 4.19 -5.25 -17.89
N LEU A 291 4.10 -4.51 -16.77
CA LEU A 291 4.17 -3.05 -16.78
C LEU A 291 5.55 -2.54 -17.21
N ILE A 292 6.62 -3.16 -16.69
CA ILE A 292 8.00 -2.77 -16.97
C ILE A 292 8.33 -2.98 -18.45
N LEU A 293 7.97 -4.11 -19.04
CA LEU A 293 8.20 -4.40 -20.46
C LEU A 293 7.47 -3.40 -21.36
N ASP A 294 6.22 -3.09 -21.05
CA ASP A 294 5.45 -2.08 -21.80
C ASP A 294 6.12 -0.70 -21.73
N ASN A 295 6.48 -0.26 -20.51
CA ASN A 295 7.13 1.03 -20.32
C ASN A 295 8.53 1.07 -20.95
N MET A 296 9.31 -0.01 -20.86
CA MET A 296 10.64 -0.07 -21.48
C MET A 296 10.54 0.04 -23.01
N ARG A 297 9.57 -0.62 -23.62
CA ARG A 297 9.32 -0.54 -25.08
C ARG A 297 9.00 0.91 -25.49
N LEU A 298 8.14 1.59 -24.74
CA LEU A 298 7.77 2.98 -24.99
C LEU A 298 8.94 3.93 -24.76
N PHE A 299 9.72 3.72 -23.69
CA PHE A 299 10.91 4.51 -23.37
C PHE A 299 11.96 4.43 -24.50
N LEU A 300 12.29 3.21 -24.93
CA LEU A 300 13.26 3.00 -26.01
C LEU A 300 12.77 3.55 -27.37
N ALA A 301 11.46 3.60 -27.61
CA ALA A 301 10.85 4.21 -28.78
C ALA A 301 10.73 5.75 -28.70
N GLY A 302 11.12 6.38 -27.57
CA GLY A 302 10.94 7.82 -27.34
C GLY A 302 9.50 8.26 -27.11
N ARG A 303 8.56 7.32 -26.88
CA ARG A 303 7.11 7.55 -26.68
C ARG A 303 6.80 7.73 -25.19
N ILE A 304 7.45 8.69 -24.57
CA ILE A 304 7.42 8.89 -23.11
C ILE A 304 6.01 9.18 -22.59
N ASP A 305 5.26 10.04 -23.31
CA ASP A 305 3.90 10.46 -22.89
C ASP A 305 2.88 9.32 -22.89
N GLU A 306 3.18 8.20 -23.53
CA GLU A 306 2.33 7.01 -23.57
C GLU A 306 2.67 5.99 -22.47
N MET A 307 3.76 6.21 -21.74
CA MET A 307 4.14 5.32 -20.64
C MET A 307 3.09 5.30 -19.54
N ARG A 308 2.92 4.15 -18.93
CA ARG A 308 1.91 3.94 -17.89
C ARG A 308 2.43 4.39 -16.54
N ASN A 309 1.52 4.92 -15.73
CA ASN A 309 1.76 5.30 -14.32
C ASN A 309 2.85 6.37 -14.15
N ILE A 310 2.96 7.30 -15.09
CA ILE A 310 3.80 8.50 -14.93
C ILE A 310 3.34 9.26 -13.68
N VAL A 311 4.30 9.64 -12.85
CA VAL A 311 4.06 10.44 -11.65
C VAL A 311 4.19 11.92 -12.02
N ALA A 312 3.08 12.66 -11.90
CA ALA A 312 3.10 14.11 -12.05
C ALA A 312 3.86 14.73 -10.85
N ARG A 313 4.69 15.72 -11.14
CA ARG A 313 5.46 16.46 -10.14
C ARG A 313 4.99 17.90 -10.06
#